data_20bd139273f13a4bd03ab56ed217500c
#
_entry.id   20bd139273f13a4bd03ab56ed217500c
#
_cell.length_a   1.000
_cell.length_b   1.000
_cell.length_c   1.000
_cell.angle_alpha   90.00
_cell.angle_beta   90.00
_cell.angle_gamma   90.00
#
_symmetry.space_group_name_H-M   'P 1'
#
loop_
_entity.id
_entity.type
_entity.pdbx_description
1 polymer ?
#
loop_
_entity_poly.entity_id
_entity_poly.type
_entity_poly.pdbx_seq_one_letter_code
_entity_poly.pdbx_strand_id
1 'polypeptide(L)'
;MKPLVAIYGPTHTGKTDLAKDLYSRFPSELISVDSVQIYKGFDIGSNKPDKKELQKYPHHLIDILDPNETFSVGDFKKRSIKILQDADKKSKLPIFVGGTMMYFYSLLEGLADLPERDDLIRAELECDLETFGLDYLFRRLEDLDPEAALVIHQNDRQRILRAIEVCLITNEKFSTIQKHAVKEKILKRKILTFAIVPQDRHQYKKELHERFKLMIKRGLIDEVRGCLLYTSPSPRDQ
;
A
#
# COMPACT_ATOMS: atom_id res chain seq x y z
N MET A 1 -4.73 25.67 -6.08
CA MET A 1 -4.60 24.40 -5.37
C MET A 1 -3.88 24.62 -4.04
N LYS A 2 -4.43 24.11 -2.92
CA LYS A 2 -3.72 24.10 -1.62
C LYS A 2 -2.54 23.15 -1.65
N PRO A 3 -1.51 23.34 -0.80
CA PRO A 3 -0.46 22.34 -0.64
C PRO A 3 -1.05 20.99 -0.22
N LEU A 4 -0.32 19.91 -0.45
CA LEU A 4 -0.61 18.60 0.09
C LEU A 4 0.28 18.38 1.31
N VAL A 5 -0.27 17.82 2.38
CA VAL A 5 0.48 17.36 3.55
C VAL A 5 0.62 15.84 3.49
N ALA A 6 1.84 15.34 3.57
CA ALA A 6 2.16 13.91 3.64
C ALA A 6 2.84 13.60 4.98
N ILE A 7 2.18 12.78 5.82
CA ILE A 7 2.67 12.36 7.14
C ILE A 7 2.92 10.86 7.10
N TYR A 8 4.17 10.46 7.18
CA TYR A 8 4.54 9.04 7.11
C TYR A 8 5.59 8.64 8.15
N GLY A 9 5.72 7.35 8.35
CA GLY A 9 6.65 6.75 9.29
C GLY A 9 6.15 5.40 9.79
N PRO A 10 6.92 4.71 10.64
CA PRO A 10 6.53 3.43 11.20
C PRO A 10 5.23 3.52 12.01
N THR A 11 4.59 2.37 12.26
CA THR A 11 3.41 2.33 13.14
C THR A 11 3.76 2.87 14.54
N HIS A 12 2.79 3.37 15.29
CA HIS A 12 2.96 3.82 16.68
C HIS A 12 3.98 4.96 16.89
N THR A 13 4.07 5.90 15.93
CA THR A 13 4.96 7.08 16.05
C THR A 13 4.22 8.41 16.20
N GLY A 14 2.90 8.40 16.43
CA GLY A 14 2.11 9.63 16.61
C GLY A 14 1.65 10.29 15.30
N LYS A 15 1.79 9.64 14.13
CA LYS A 15 1.33 10.19 12.85
C LYS A 15 -0.13 10.63 12.86
N THR A 16 -0.99 9.77 13.39
CA THR A 16 -2.44 10.00 13.43
C THR A 16 -2.79 11.17 14.33
N ASP A 17 -2.08 11.34 15.44
CA ASP A 17 -2.33 12.46 16.36
C ASP A 17 -1.94 13.80 15.72
N LEU A 18 -0.81 13.84 15.00
CA LEU A 18 -0.43 15.03 14.23
C LEU A 18 -1.46 15.33 13.13
N ALA A 19 -1.96 14.30 12.42
CA ALA A 19 -2.97 14.50 11.39
C ALA A 19 -4.29 15.03 11.96
N LYS A 20 -4.73 14.56 13.14
CA LYS A 20 -5.92 15.04 13.85
C LYS A 20 -5.75 16.47 14.36
N ASP A 21 -4.57 16.83 14.85
CA ASP A 21 -4.27 18.19 15.29
C ASP A 21 -4.37 19.16 14.10
N LEU A 22 -3.78 18.82 12.97
CA LEU A 22 -3.91 19.61 11.75
C LEU A 22 -5.35 19.69 11.24
N TYR A 23 -6.10 18.58 11.29
CA TYR A 23 -7.51 18.55 10.91
C TYR A 23 -8.36 19.49 11.77
N SER A 24 -8.05 19.57 13.07
CA SER A 24 -8.77 20.43 14.02
C SER A 24 -8.47 21.92 13.81
N ARG A 25 -7.32 22.25 13.22
CA ARG A 25 -6.89 23.65 13.01
C ARG A 25 -7.19 24.17 11.60
N PHE A 26 -7.30 23.29 10.62
CA PHE A 26 -7.46 23.68 9.21
C PHE A 26 -8.63 22.94 8.57
N PRO A 27 -9.46 23.61 7.74
CA PRO A 27 -10.39 22.92 6.86
C PRO A 27 -9.65 21.94 5.97
N SER A 28 -9.78 20.64 6.23
CA SER A 28 -8.97 19.59 5.61
C SER A 28 -9.76 18.31 5.31
N GLU A 29 -9.16 17.44 4.56
CA GLU A 29 -9.61 16.06 4.28
C GLU A 29 -8.48 15.12 4.72
N LEU A 30 -8.79 14.14 5.56
CA LEU A 30 -7.84 13.10 5.97
C LEU A 30 -7.91 11.92 5.01
N ILE A 31 -6.75 11.43 4.55
CA ILE A 31 -6.65 10.31 3.63
C ILE A 31 -5.71 9.26 4.25
N SER A 32 -6.25 8.07 4.53
CA SER A 32 -5.45 6.96 5.04
C SER A 32 -4.54 6.40 3.95
N VAL A 33 -3.26 6.23 4.27
CA VAL A 33 -2.24 5.63 3.41
C VAL A 33 -1.80 4.31 4.03
N ASP A 34 -2.74 3.37 4.09
CA ASP A 34 -2.56 2.06 4.71
C ASP A 34 -3.17 0.98 3.82
N SER A 35 -2.42 -0.11 3.57
CA SER A 35 -2.84 -1.20 2.69
C SER A 35 -3.76 -2.21 3.37
N VAL A 36 -4.01 -2.08 4.68
CA VAL A 36 -4.86 -3.01 5.45
C VAL A 36 -6.13 -2.32 5.96
N GLN A 37 -6.05 -1.07 6.43
CA GLN A 37 -7.21 -0.32 6.92
C GLN A 37 -8.30 -0.10 5.86
N ILE A 38 -7.97 -0.27 4.59
CA ILE A 38 -8.90 -0.16 3.48
C ILE A 38 -9.97 -1.24 3.49
N TYR A 39 -9.67 -2.41 4.08
CA TYR A 39 -10.58 -3.56 4.15
C TYR A 39 -11.47 -3.51 5.39
N LYS A 40 -12.75 -3.82 5.20
CA LYS A 40 -13.71 -4.00 6.29
C LYS A 40 -13.33 -5.20 7.17
N GLY A 41 -13.54 -5.10 8.47
CA GLY A 41 -13.32 -6.20 9.42
C GLY A 41 -11.87 -6.41 9.85
N PHE A 42 -10.91 -5.69 9.28
CA PHE A 42 -9.50 -5.69 9.75
C PHE A 42 -9.28 -4.49 10.67
N ASP A 43 -9.82 -4.54 11.88
CA ASP A 43 -9.88 -3.39 12.77
C ASP A 43 -8.75 -3.38 13.80
N ILE A 44 -8.58 -4.48 14.52
CA ILE A 44 -7.60 -4.61 15.60
C ILE A 44 -6.19 -4.71 15.03
N GLY A 45 -5.97 -5.64 14.08
CA GLY A 45 -4.66 -5.90 13.48
C GLY A 45 -4.09 -4.71 12.72
N SER A 46 -4.93 -3.95 12.05
CA SER A 46 -4.54 -2.73 11.34
C SER A 46 -4.47 -1.49 12.25
N ASN A 47 -4.94 -1.62 13.49
CA ASN A 47 -5.16 -0.49 14.41
C ASN A 47 -5.99 0.62 13.76
N LYS A 48 -7.07 0.23 13.15
CA LYS A 48 -8.02 1.15 12.54
C LYS A 48 -8.64 2.06 13.61
N PRO A 49 -8.85 3.35 13.32
CA PRO A 49 -9.61 4.22 14.21
C PRO A 49 -11.02 3.66 14.44
N ASP A 50 -11.52 3.73 15.67
CA ASP A 50 -12.86 3.26 15.98
C ASP A 50 -13.96 4.14 15.34
N LYS A 51 -15.20 3.67 15.39
CA LYS A 51 -16.34 4.37 14.77
C LYS A 51 -16.54 5.78 15.32
N LYS A 52 -16.30 6.01 16.63
CA LYS A 52 -16.44 7.33 17.26
C LYS A 52 -15.34 8.27 16.76
N GLU A 53 -14.14 7.73 16.63
CA GLU A 53 -13.00 8.48 16.11
C GLU A 53 -13.18 8.84 14.63
N LEU A 54 -13.69 7.91 13.81
CA LEU A 54 -13.99 8.16 12.39
C LEU A 54 -15.16 9.14 12.20
N GLN A 55 -16.13 9.21 13.12
CA GLN A 55 -17.16 10.24 13.12
C GLN A 55 -16.58 11.63 13.38
N LYS A 56 -15.62 11.74 14.31
CA LYS A 56 -14.97 13.02 14.65
C LYS A 56 -13.92 13.44 13.64
N TYR A 57 -13.18 12.48 13.11
CA TYR A 57 -12.08 12.65 12.15
C TYR A 57 -12.31 11.73 10.95
N PRO A 58 -13.19 12.10 10.02
CA PRO A 58 -13.48 11.28 8.85
C PRO A 58 -12.24 11.08 8.00
N HIS A 59 -11.95 9.82 7.66
CA HIS A 59 -10.83 9.46 6.80
C HIS A 59 -11.35 8.84 5.50
N HIS A 60 -10.81 9.27 4.39
CA HIS A 60 -10.95 8.55 3.13
C HIS A 60 -10.09 7.30 3.13
N LEU A 61 -10.48 6.29 2.35
CA LEU A 61 -9.76 5.04 2.12
C LEU A 61 -9.66 4.14 3.37
N ILE A 62 -10.67 4.22 4.25
CA ILE A 62 -10.89 3.26 5.34
C ILE A 62 -12.21 2.54 5.09
N ASP A 63 -12.27 1.21 5.31
CA ASP A 63 -13.48 0.37 5.18
C ASP A 63 -14.20 0.46 3.84
N ILE A 64 -13.49 0.56 2.74
CA ILE A 64 -14.08 0.74 1.41
C ILE A 64 -14.14 -0.53 0.57
N LEU A 65 -13.50 -1.62 1.01
CA LEU A 65 -13.46 -2.89 0.30
C LEU A 65 -13.81 -4.05 1.23
N ASP A 66 -14.36 -5.10 0.65
CA ASP A 66 -14.52 -6.39 1.34
C ASP A 66 -13.21 -7.20 1.28
N PRO A 67 -12.95 -8.12 2.24
CA PRO A 67 -11.68 -8.83 2.33
C PRO A 67 -11.27 -9.66 1.11
N ASN A 68 -12.23 -10.06 0.27
CA ASN A 68 -12.02 -10.82 -0.97
C ASN A 68 -11.70 -9.95 -2.19
N GLU A 69 -11.78 -8.64 -2.06
CA GLU A 69 -11.44 -7.71 -3.14
C GLU A 69 -9.94 -7.40 -3.14
N THR A 70 -9.41 -7.07 -4.29
CA THR A 70 -8.01 -6.65 -4.43
C THR A 70 -7.88 -5.14 -4.50
N PHE A 71 -6.80 -4.60 -3.94
CA PHE A 71 -6.49 -3.18 -4.00
C PHE A 71 -5.03 -2.94 -4.38
N SER A 72 -4.84 -2.48 -5.57
CA SER A 72 -3.51 -2.20 -6.11
C SER A 72 -3.01 -0.78 -5.78
N VAL A 73 -1.72 -0.55 -6.00
CA VAL A 73 -1.14 0.80 -5.94
C VAL A 73 -1.75 1.71 -7.00
N GLY A 74 -2.15 1.16 -8.16
CA GLY A 74 -2.88 1.88 -9.20
C GLY A 74 -4.26 2.36 -8.74
N ASP A 75 -4.99 1.51 -8.00
CA ASP A 75 -6.30 1.88 -7.45
C ASP A 75 -6.16 2.98 -6.38
N PHE A 76 -5.14 2.87 -5.51
CA PHE A 76 -4.82 3.92 -4.56
C PHE A 76 -4.55 5.25 -5.28
N LYS A 77 -3.74 5.25 -6.34
CA LYS A 77 -3.44 6.42 -7.16
C LYS A 77 -4.71 7.02 -7.76
N LYS A 78 -5.51 6.21 -8.45
CA LYS A 78 -6.78 6.64 -9.09
C LYS A 78 -7.73 7.29 -8.08
N ARG A 79 -7.94 6.64 -6.92
CA ARG A 79 -8.82 7.16 -5.85
C ARG A 79 -8.26 8.42 -5.20
N SER A 80 -6.96 8.47 -4.96
CA SER A 80 -6.29 9.64 -4.37
C SER A 80 -6.41 10.88 -5.25
N ILE A 81 -6.26 10.75 -6.58
CA ILE A 81 -6.44 11.86 -7.52
C ILE A 81 -7.86 12.42 -7.43
N LYS A 82 -8.88 11.55 -7.38
CA LYS A 82 -10.28 11.97 -7.25
C LYS A 82 -10.53 12.72 -5.93
N ILE A 83 -10.00 12.21 -4.82
CA ILE A 83 -10.12 12.87 -3.50
C ILE A 83 -9.43 14.24 -3.52
N LEU A 84 -8.26 14.35 -4.16
CA LEU A 84 -7.54 15.62 -4.30
C LEU A 84 -8.34 16.65 -5.11
N GLN A 85 -8.96 16.24 -6.20
CA GLN A 85 -9.83 17.12 -7.00
C GLN A 85 -11.02 17.62 -6.19
N ASP A 86 -11.63 16.77 -5.39
CA ASP A 86 -12.78 17.14 -4.55
C ASP A 86 -12.35 18.03 -3.37
N ALA A 87 -11.19 17.79 -2.78
CA ALA A 87 -10.60 18.66 -1.76
C ALA A 87 -10.32 20.08 -2.32
N ASP A 88 -9.80 20.16 -3.56
CA ASP A 88 -9.57 21.44 -4.23
C ASP A 88 -10.86 22.22 -4.46
N LYS A 89 -11.93 21.58 -4.96
CA LYS A 89 -13.25 22.20 -5.13
C LYS A 89 -13.81 22.77 -3.84
N LYS A 90 -13.57 22.06 -2.72
CA LYS A 90 -14.01 22.46 -1.37
C LYS A 90 -13.02 23.41 -0.68
N SER A 91 -11.92 23.77 -1.32
CA SER A 91 -10.83 24.55 -0.72
C SER A 91 -10.29 23.94 0.58
N LYS A 92 -10.26 22.62 0.70
CA LYS A 92 -9.75 21.89 1.87
C LYS A 92 -8.30 21.47 1.68
N LEU A 93 -7.57 21.35 2.78
CA LEU A 93 -6.19 20.87 2.83
C LEU A 93 -6.17 19.33 2.78
N PRO A 94 -5.64 18.68 1.75
CA PRO A 94 -5.50 17.23 1.73
C PRO A 94 -4.33 16.80 2.62
N ILE A 95 -4.59 15.91 3.58
CA ILE A 95 -3.62 15.36 4.53
C ILE A 95 -3.57 13.84 4.35
N PHE A 96 -2.49 13.35 3.77
CA PHE A 96 -2.21 11.93 3.60
C PHE A 96 -1.43 11.44 4.81
N VAL A 97 -1.94 10.43 5.50
CA VAL A 97 -1.33 9.89 6.72
C VAL A 97 -1.28 8.37 6.70
N GLY A 98 -0.11 7.78 6.94
CA GLY A 98 0.00 6.33 6.98
C GLY A 98 1.42 5.78 7.00
N GLY A 99 1.53 4.46 6.74
CA GLY A 99 2.78 3.72 6.78
C GLY A 99 3.14 2.99 5.49
N THR A 100 2.24 2.93 4.50
CA THR A 100 2.47 2.20 3.25
C THR A 100 3.30 3.04 2.28
N MET A 101 4.63 2.88 2.36
CA MET A 101 5.58 3.72 1.60
C MET A 101 5.40 3.62 0.08
N MET A 102 5.01 2.46 -0.45
CA MET A 102 4.76 2.29 -1.88
C MET A 102 3.61 3.20 -2.37
N TYR A 103 2.58 3.41 -1.54
CA TYR A 103 1.48 4.32 -1.87
C TYR A 103 1.95 5.79 -1.88
N PHE A 104 2.76 6.21 -0.89
CA PHE A 104 3.38 7.53 -0.91
C PHE A 104 4.30 7.70 -2.12
N TYR A 105 5.14 6.71 -2.41
CA TYR A 105 6.01 6.76 -3.58
C TYR A 105 5.23 6.94 -4.88
N SER A 106 4.15 6.16 -5.05
CA SER A 106 3.30 6.25 -6.25
C SER A 106 2.65 7.63 -6.42
N LEU A 107 2.27 8.26 -5.31
CA LEU A 107 1.61 9.56 -5.29
C LEU A 107 2.59 10.72 -5.53
N LEU A 108 3.77 10.66 -4.92
CA LEU A 108 4.74 11.75 -4.89
C LEU A 108 5.69 11.75 -6.09
N GLU A 109 6.17 10.57 -6.48
CA GLU A 109 7.16 10.41 -7.54
C GLU A 109 6.54 9.89 -8.86
N GLY A 110 5.33 9.31 -8.78
CA GLY A 110 4.72 8.59 -9.88
C GLY A 110 5.21 7.14 -9.97
N LEU A 111 4.47 6.34 -10.70
CA LEU A 111 4.85 4.96 -11.05
C LEU A 111 5.01 4.86 -12.55
N ALA A 112 5.83 3.91 -12.97
CA ALA A 112 5.82 3.44 -14.34
C ALA A 112 4.38 3.06 -14.75
N ASP A 113 3.97 3.44 -15.94
CA ASP A 113 2.68 3.04 -16.50
C ASP A 113 2.81 1.57 -16.96
N LEU A 114 2.67 0.67 -16.00
CA LEU A 114 2.70 -0.77 -16.23
C LEU A 114 1.29 -1.27 -16.54
N PRO A 115 1.16 -2.32 -17.39
CA PRO A 115 -0.15 -2.90 -17.69
C PRO A 115 -0.85 -3.34 -16.39
N GLU A 116 -2.17 -3.34 -16.41
CA GLU A 116 -2.95 -3.92 -15.31
C GLU A 116 -2.63 -5.42 -15.18
N ARG A 117 -2.92 -6.01 -14.04
CA ARG A 117 -2.74 -7.43 -13.78
C ARG A 117 -3.62 -8.22 -14.72
N ASP A 118 -3.05 -9.27 -15.33
CA ASP A 118 -3.80 -10.27 -16.11
C ASP A 118 -3.95 -11.56 -15.28
N ASP A 119 -5.19 -11.88 -14.92
CA ASP A 119 -5.47 -13.01 -14.04
C ASP A 119 -5.19 -14.37 -14.69
N LEU A 120 -5.27 -14.49 -16.03
CA LEU A 120 -4.96 -15.73 -16.75
C LEU A 120 -3.46 -16.00 -16.77
N ILE A 121 -2.66 -15.01 -17.16
CA ILE A 121 -1.21 -15.08 -17.12
C ILE A 121 -0.74 -15.34 -15.68
N ARG A 122 -1.38 -14.71 -14.71
CA ARG A 122 -1.03 -14.89 -13.31
C ARG A 122 -1.29 -16.31 -12.82
N ALA A 123 -2.44 -16.88 -13.18
CA ALA A 123 -2.76 -18.28 -12.85
C ALA A 123 -1.78 -19.27 -13.50
N GLU A 124 -1.37 -19.02 -14.74
CA GLU A 124 -0.34 -19.83 -15.42
C GLU A 124 1.00 -19.76 -14.66
N LEU A 125 1.46 -18.56 -14.31
CA LEU A 125 2.72 -18.38 -13.58
C LEU A 125 2.69 -18.98 -12.17
N GLU A 126 1.54 -18.94 -11.49
CA GLU A 126 1.37 -19.59 -10.18
C GLU A 126 1.40 -21.12 -10.32
N CYS A 127 0.79 -21.69 -11.37
CA CYS A 127 0.88 -23.12 -11.69
C CYS A 127 2.32 -23.54 -12.02
N ASP A 128 3.05 -22.76 -12.82
CA ASP A 128 4.47 -22.99 -13.09
C ASP A 128 5.31 -22.96 -11.81
N LEU A 129 5.01 -22.02 -10.90
CA LEU A 129 5.67 -21.90 -9.61
C LEU A 129 5.45 -23.15 -8.74
N GLU A 130 4.23 -23.66 -8.68
CA GLU A 130 3.89 -24.86 -7.91
C GLU A 130 4.54 -26.12 -8.50
N THR A 131 4.62 -26.19 -9.83
CA THR A 131 5.12 -27.38 -10.53
C THR A 131 6.64 -27.42 -10.58
N PHE A 132 7.30 -26.31 -10.90
CA PHE A 132 8.72 -26.24 -11.22
C PHE A 132 9.53 -25.44 -10.20
N GLY A 133 8.88 -24.73 -9.30
CA GLY A 133 9.53 -23.92 -8.27
C GLY A 133 10.00 -22.53 -8.75
N LEU A 134 10.47 -21.74 -7.77
CA LEU A 134 10.85 -20.34 -8.00
C LEU A 134 12.11 -20.18 -8.86
N ASP A 135 13.05 -21.13 -8.77
CA ASP A 135 14.29 -21.11 -9.56
C ASP A 135 14.02 -21.25 -11.07
N TYR A 136 12.99 -22.01 -11.43
CA TYR A 136 12.55 -22.11 -12.83
C TYR A 136 12.03 -20.76 -13.34
N LEU A 137 11.19 -20.10 -12.58
CA LEU A 137 10.68 -18.77 -12.95
C LEU A 137 11.77 -17.70 -12.98
N PHE A 138 12.75 -17.80 -12.09
CA PHE A 138 13.88 -16.88 -12.12
C PHE A 138 14.72 -17.04 -13.39
N ARG A 139 15.01 -18.26 -13.82
CA ARG A 139 15.67 -18.53 -15.12
C ARG A 139 14.84 -18.02 -16.30
N ARG A 140 13.52 -18.23 -16.27
CA ARG A 140 12.62 -17.67 -17.29
C ARG A 140 12.68 -16.13 -17.33
N LEU A 141 12.84 -15.47 -16.18
CA LEU A 141 13.07 -14.02 -16.11
C LEU A 141 14.45 -13.65 -16.69
N GLU A 142 15.50 -14.42 -16.41
CA GLU A 142 16.83 -14.21 -17.00
C GLU A 142 16.80 -14.26 -18.53
N ASP A 143 16.03 -15.18 -19.10
CA ASP A 143 15.84 -15.31 -20.55
C ASP A 143 15.04 -14.14 -21.15
N LEU A 144 13.97 -13.71 -20.49
CA LEU A 144 13.08 -12.63 -20.95
C LEU A 144 13.69 -11.24 -20.76
N ASP A 145 14.29 -11.00 -19.59
CA ASP A 145 14.85 -9.71 -19.19
C ASP A 145 16.06 -9.88 -18.27
N PRO A 146 17.27 -10.11 -18.83
CA PRO A 146 18.50 -10.26 -18.05
C PRO A 146 18.80 -9.07 -17.13
N GLU A 147 18.43 -7.84 -17.54
CA GLU A 147 18.67 -6.65 -16.73
C GLU A 147 17.77 -6.61 -15.50
N ALA A 148 16.50 -7.01 -15.62
CA ALA A 148 15.61 -7.14 -14.49
C ALA A 148 16.10 -8.24 -13.52
N ALA A 149 16.59 -9.36 -14.03
CA ALA A 149 17.13 -10.45 -13.23
C ALA A 149 18.39 -10.06 -12.44
N LEU A 150 19.21 -9.14 -12.93
CA LEU A 150 20.35 -8.60 -12.18
C LEU A 150 19.94 -7.77 -10.94
N VAL A 151 18.75 -7.19 -10.93
CA VAL A 151 18.27 -6.29 -9.87
C VAL A 151 17.29 -6.99 -8.93
N ILE A 152 16.48 -7.91 -9.44
CA ILE A 152 15.49 -8.65 -8.67
C ILE A 152 16.18 -9.83 -7.98
N HIS A 153 16.03 -9.89 -6.64
CA HIS A 153 16.59 -11.02 -5.90
C HIS A 153 15.89 -12.32 -6.26
N GLN A 154 16.66 -13.41 -6.44
CA GLN A 154 16.15 -14.74 -6.86
C GLN A 154 15.05 -15.31 -5.94
N ASN A 155 14.98 -14.90 -4.68
CA ASN A 155 13.96 -15.31 -3.72
C ASN A 155 12.77 -14.32 -3.64
N ASP A 156 12.73 -13.28 -4.48
CA ASP A 156 11.63 -12.32 -4.49
C ASP A 156 10.52 -12.79 -5.45
N ARG A 157 9.74 -13.79 -5.00
CA ARG A 157 8.61 -14.36 -5.74
C ARG A 157 7.74 -13.27 -6.38
N GLN A 158 7.38 -12.26 -5.61
CA GLN A 158 6.41 -11.27 -6.05
C GLN A 158 6.94 -10.42 -7.22
N ARG A 159 8.21 -10.02 -7.16
CA ARG A 159 8.84 -9.23 -8.22
C ARG A 159 9.15 -10.06 -9.44
N ILE A 160 9.58 -11.31 -9.27
CA ILE A 160 9.82 -12.24 -10.38
C ILE A 160 8.54 -12.46 -11.18
N LEU A 161 7.45 -12.88 -10.52
CA LEU A 161 6.16 -13.09 -11.16
C LEU A 161 5.67 -11.83 -11.87
N ARG A 162 5.79 -10.66 -11.25
CA ARG A 162 5.36 -9.40 -11.86
C ARG A 162 6.20 -8.99 -13.05
N ALA A 163 7.50 -9.18 -13.01
CA ALA A 163 8.38 -8.86 -14.14
C ALA A 163 8.07 -9.74 -15.36
N ILE A 164 7.91 -11.05 -15.15
CA ILE A 164 7.54 -12.00 -16.22
C ILE A 164 6.16 -11.65 -16.79
N GLU A 165 5.15 -11.43 -15.91
CA GLU A 165 3.79 -11.05 -16.31
C GLU A 165 3.82 -9.82 -17.23
N VAL A 166 4.54 -8.76 -16.85
CA VAL A 166 4.65 -7.55 -17.68
C VAL A 166 5.33 -7.84 -19.01
N CYS A 167 6.40 -8.62 -19.03
CA CYS A 167 7.05 -9.02 -20.28
C CYS A 167 6.10 -9.79 -21.21
N LEU A 168 5.29 -10.70 -20.66
CA LEU A 168 4.33 -11.49 -21.44
C LEU A 168 3.18 -10.66 -22.00
N ILE A 169 2.66 -9.70 -21.20
CA ILE A 169 1.55 -8.81 -21.63
C ILE A 169 2.03 -7.85 -22.72
N THR A 170 3.22 -7.28 -22.56
CA THR A 170 3.67 -6.16 -23.41
C THR A 170 4.56 -6.60 -24.58
N ASN A 171 5.10 -7.83 -24.54
CA ASN A 171 6.19 -8.27 -25.39
C ASN A 171 7.45 -7.37 -25.34
N GLU A 172 7.61 -6.61 -24.24
CA GLU A 172 8.75 -5.74 -23.99
C GLU A 172 9.43 -6.12 -22.68
N LYS A 173 10.71 -5.80 -22.55
CA LYS A 173 11.44 -6.02 -21.29
C LYS A 173 10.90 -5.10 -20.19
N PHE A 174 10.63 -5.68 -19.04
CA PHE A 174 10.19 -4.94 -17.85
C PHE A 174 11.17 -3.82 -17.47
N SER A 175 12.49 -4.09 -17.54
CA SER A 175 13.55 -3.11 -17.29
C SER A 175 13.49 -1.93 -18.27
N THR A 176 13.16 -2.17 -19.53
CA THR A 176 13.01 -1.13 -20.56
C THR A 176 11.82 -0.23 -20.24
N ILE A 177 10.66 -0.84 -19.95
CA ILE A 177 9.46 -0.08 -19.56
C ILE A 177 9.73 0.77 -18.32
N GLN A 178 10.41 0.22 -17.31
CA GLN A 178 10.77 0.97 -16.11
C GLN A 178 11.70 2.14 -16.37
N LYS A 179 12.68 2.00 -17.27
CA LYS A 179 13.61 3.07 -17.64
C LYS A 179 12.93 4.19 -18.43
N HIS A 180 12.06 3.83 -19.35
CA HIS A 180 11.33 4.77 -20.20
C HIS A 180 10.06 5.33 -19.55
N ALA A 181 9.66 4.76 -18.40
CA ALA A 181 8.52 5.29 -17.68
C ALA A 181 8.74 6.76 -17.36
N VAL A 182 8.04 7.60 -18.08
CA VAL A 182 7.90 9.01 -17.69
C VAL A 182 7.19 9.00 -16.34
N LYS A 183 7.96 9.22 -15.29
CA LYS A 183 7.40 9.45 -13.95
C LYS A 183 6.67 10.78 -14.01
N GLU A 184 5.47 10.78 -14.55
CA GLU A 184 4.64 11.97 -14.48
C GLU A 184 4.43 12.28 -13.00
N LYS A 185 5.03 13.37 -12.54
CA LYS A 185 4.68 13.95 -11.25
C LYS A 185 3.20 14.32 -11.32
N ILE A 186 2.37 13.44 -10.79
CA ILE A 186 0.91 13.57 -10.79
C ILE A 186 0.49 14.87 -10.12
N LEU A 187 1.32 15.38 -9.23
CA LEU A 187 1.01 16.50 -8.38
C LEU A 187 1.81 17.76 -8.77
N LYS A 188 1.19 18.62 -9.57
CA LYS A 188 1.69 19.97 -9.84
C LYS A 188 1.37 20.92 -8.65
N ARG A 189 1.62 20.47 -7.41
CA ARG A 189 1.35 21.28 -6.19
C ARG A 189 2.50 21.19 -5.19
N LYS A 190 2.58 22.16 -4.29
CA LYS A 190 3.54 22.10 -3.17
C LYS A 190 3.19 20.95 -2.24
N ILE A 191 4.19 20.16 -1.87
CA ILE A 191 4.06 19.04 -0.96
C ILE A 191 4.84 19.38 0.31
N LEU A 192 4.18 19.24 1.46
CA LEU A 192 4.78 19.35 2.78
C LEU A 192 4.90 17.96 3.38
N THR A 193 6.11 17.49 3.55
CA THR A 193 6.40 16.11 3.97
C THR A 193 6.89 16.07 5.40
N PHE A 194 6.27 15.25 6.23
CA PHE A 194 6.66 15.00 7.61
C PHE A 194 6.96 13.51 7.79
N ALA A 195 8.23 13.18 7.95
CA ALA A 195 8.68 11.84 8.32
C ALA A 195 8.78 11.75 9.84
N ILE A 196 7.93 10.95 10.46
CA ILE A 196 7.95 10.76 11.91
C ILE A 196 8.67 9.45 12.22
N VAL A 197 9.79 9.57 12.89
CA VAL A 197 10.65 8.42 13.24
C VAL A 197 10.85 8.35 14.76
N PRO A 198 10.93 7.13 15.34
CA PRO A 198 11.23 6.99 16.76
C PRO A 198 12.65 7.44 17.05
N GLN A 199 12.84 8.19 18.13
CA GLN A 199 14.17 8.67 18.57
C GLN A 199 15.00 7.53 19.16
N ASP A 200 14.38 6.70 20.01
CA ASP A 200 15.00 5.54 20.65
C ASP A 200 14.40 4.25 20.08
N ARG A 201 15.23 3.51 19.33
CA ARG A 201 14.84 2.24 18.72
C ARG A 201 14.55 1.14 19.76
N HIS A 202 15.22 1.16 20.90
CA HIS A 202 15.02 0.15 21.94
C HIS A 202 13.70 0.38 22.68
N GLN A 203 13.44 1.60 23.08
CA GLN A 203 12.17 1.99 23.69
C GLN A 203 10.99 1.73 22.73
N TYR A 204 11.14 2.11 21.46
CA TYR A 204 10.14 1.87 20.43
C TYR A 204 9.79 0.38 20.26
N LYS A 205 10.78 -0.52 20.31
CA LYS A 205 10.53 -1.97 20.27
C LYS A 205 9.72 -2.46 21.47
N LYS A 206 9.99 -1.95 22.68
CA LYS A 206 9.20 -2.27 23.87
C LYS A 206 7.74 -1.82 23.71
N GLU A 207 7.53 -0.61 23.25
CA GLU A 207 6.19 -0.06 23.02
C GLU A 207 5.41 -0.86 21.98
N LEU A 208 6.05 -1.27 20.88
CA LEU A 208 5.44 -2.16 19.88
C LEU A 208 5.06 -3.51 20.49
N HIS A 209 5.90 -4.09 21.33
CA HIS A 209 5.63 -5.36 22.00
C HIS A 209 4.42 -5.27 22.93
N GLU A 210 4.36 -4.25 23.77
CA GLU A 210 3.21 -4.01 24.66
C GLU A 210 1.93 -3.76 23.88
N ARG A 211 2.01 -3.00 22.80
CA ARG A 211 0.87 -2.79 21.90
C ARG A 211 0.37 -4.09 21.30
N PHE A 212 1.26 -4.96 20.81
CA PHE A 212 0.90 -6.26 20.26
C PHE A 212 0.19 -7.13 21.30
N LYS A 213 0.66 -7.16 22.54
CA LYS A 213 -0.03 -7.84 23.66
C LYS A 213 -1.45 -7.29 23.86
N LEU A 214 -1.63 -5.97 23.78
CA LEU A 214 -2.95 -5.36 23.88
C LEU A 214 -3.86 -5.73 22.70
N MET A 215 -3.34 -5.85 21.49
CA MET A 215 -4.09 -6.30 20.33
C MET A 215 -4.59 -7.76 20.52
N ILE A 216 -3.73 -8.65 21.02
CA ILE A 216 -4.12 -10.04 21.38
C ILE A 216 -5.26 -10.00 22.40
N LYS A 217 -5.13 -9.22 23.48
CA LYS A 217 -6.18 -9.09 24.53
C LYS A 217 -7.50 -8.53 24.00
N ARG A 218 -7.46 -7.71 22.95
CA ARG A 218 -8.65 -7.12 22.29
C ARG A 218 -9.35 -8.08 21.33
N GLY A 219 -8.79 -9.28 21.10
CA GLY A 219 -9.39 -10.29 20.23
C GLY A 219 -8.77 -10.34 18.82
N LEU A 220 -7.51 -9.93 18.64
CA LEU A 220 -6.82 -10.04 17.34
C LEU A 220 -6.88 -11.46 16.77
N ILE A 221 -6.75 -12.49 17.60
CA ILE A 221 -6.81 -13.88 17.14
C ILE A 221 -8.18 -14.23 16.56
N ASP A 222 -9.25 -13.75 17.19
CA ASP A 222 -10.62 -14.00 16.73
C ASP A 222 -10.93 -13.19 15.47
N GLU A 223 -10.41 -11.97 15.37
CA GLU A 223 -10.49 -11.17 14.13
C GLU A 223 -9.82 -11.92 12.96
N VAL A 224 -8.61 -12.43 13.15
CA VAL A 224 -7.89 -13.18 12.10
C VAL A 224 -8.64 -14.46 11.73
N ARG A 225 -9.15 -15.22 12.70
CA ARG A 225 -9.96 -16.42 12.41
C ARG A 225 -11.23 -16.06 11.65
N GLY A 226 -11.92 -15.00 12.03
CA GLY A 226 -13.10 -14.51 11.32
C GLY A 226 -12.77 -14.13 9.87
N CYS A 227 -11.67 -13.44 9.65
CA CYS A 227 -11.22 -13.05 8.30
C CYS A 227 -10.85 -14.26 7.44
N LEU A 228 -10.18 -15.28 7.99
CA LEU A 228 -9.80 -16.50 7.27
C LEU A 228 -11.00 -17.31 6.79
N LEU A 229 -12.14 -17.23 7.48
CA LEU A 229 -13.39 -17.90 7.07
C LEU A 229 -14.02 -17.24 5.83
N TYR A 230 -13.72 -15.96 5.57
CA TYR A 230 -14.24 -15.21 4.42
C TYR A 230 -13.26 -15.11 3.25
N THR A 231 -11.98 -15.37 3.48
CA THR A 231 -10.96 -15.37 2.41
C THR A 231 -10.68 -16.82 2.01
N SER A 232 -10.79 -17.13 0.72
CA SER A 232 -10.11 -18.30 0.15
C SER A 232 -8.65 -18.29 0.60
N PRO A 233 -8.02 -19.46 0.82
CA PRO A 233 -6.63 -19.51 1.28
C PRO A 233 -5.79 -18.59 0.41
N SER A 234 -5.10 -17.67 1.08
CA SER A 234 -4.19 -16.73 0.40
C SER A 234 -3.13 -17.54 -0.34
N PRO A 235 -2.75 -17.15 -1.57
CA PRO A 235 -1.60 -17.75 -2.23
C PRO A 235 -0.29 -17.68 -1.43
N ARG A 236 -0.30 -17.00 -0.28
CA ARG A 236 0.82 -16.96 0.68
C ARG A 236 0.79 -18.10 1.70
N ASP A 237 -0.33 -18.81 1.82
CA ASP A 237 -0.55 -19.84 2.82
C ASP A 237 -0.55 -21.26 2.22
N GLN A 238 -0.27 -21.36 0.92
CA GLN A 238 -0.08 -22.62 0.17
C GLN A 238 1.39 -22.83 -0.17
#